data_9cbb88c03fa8fc119e97da246bcbc783
#
_entry.id   9cbb88c03fa8fc119e97da246bcbc783
#
_cell.length_a   1.000
_cell.length_b   1.000
_cell.length_c   1.000
_cell.angle_alpha   90.00
_cell.angle_beta   90.00
_cell.angle_gamma   90.00
#
_symmetry.space_group_name_H-M   'P 1'
#
loop_
_entity.id
_entity.type
_entity.pdbx_description
1 polymer ?
#
loop_
_entity_poly.entity_id
_entity_poly.type
_entity_poly.pdbx_seq_one_letter_code
_entity_poly.pdbx_strand_id
1 'polypeptide(L)'
;MRHYVLAGALIALAANVAVAQNPDLALSQAERDSLLAHYHNRFPIWGRKAIEKGFDLPYPVGLSVNGVWASQNIDITNLSLSTGANPVVPIQAIKFGDVTAPIFTANLRADLWLLPFLNVYGFGGLASVSTDVNLVEPVAFHTKVDQNGTYLGLGTTATMGIKHNWLAFDVNWAWTQTEKLSEPVRTRIFSIRFGRAQKLKGTQRLALWVGAMKQTLNSTTKGSIDLSEVISGGGSGGGLGDYQNSEWYQGLTPAQKAVVDGIAQRLQNADLSDVTVNYHLDKAVTDPWNMLVGASYEWNKRWQARVEPGFIGRKQVLVQVNYRFNW
;
A
#
# COMPACT_ATOMS: atom_id res chain seq x y z
N MET A 1 7.18 7.11 24.82
CA MET A 1 7.91 5.91 24.40
C MET A 1 6.95 4.94 23.76
N ARG A 2 7.37 4.29 22.75
CA ARG A 2 6.70 3.97 21.48
C ARG A 2 6.03 2.60 21.50
N HIS A 3 4.76 2.56 21.18
CA HIS A 3 3.89 1.39 21.19
C HIS A 3 3.87 0.64 19.87
N TYR A 4 3.72 -0.66 19.91
CA TYR A 4 3.90 -1.59 18.81
C TYR A 4 2.60 -2.24 18.36
N VAL A 5 2.03 -1.80 17.25
CA VAL A 5 1.11 -2.62 16.43
C VAL A 5 1.22 -2.20 14.97
N LEU A 6 1.77 -3.00 14.16
CA LEU A 6 1.39 -3.55 12.87
C LEU A 6 1.05 -2.63 11.72
N ALA A 7 2.07 -2.31 10.93
CA ALA A 7 1.90 -1.61 9.66
C ALA A 7 1.88 -2.58 8.47
N GLY A 8 0.72 -2.74 7.86
CA GLY A 8 0.67 -3.15 6.46
C GLY A 8 0.86 -1.91 5.60
N ALA A 9 2.04 -1.71 5.02
CA ALA A 9 2.27 -0.55 4.16
C ALA A 9 1.41 -0.62 2.91
N LEU A 10 0.61 0.41 2.72
CA LEU A 10 -0.19 0.64 1.54
C LEU A 10 0.69 1.25 0.47
N ILE A 11 0.97 0.48 -0.59
CA ILE A 11 1.68 0.99 -1.74
C ILE A 11 0.68 1.08 -2.88
N ALA A 12 0.03 2.23 -3.00
CA ALA A 12 -0.69 2.58 -4.20
C ALA A 12 0.30 3.14 -5.22
N LEU A 13 0.61 2.38 -6.26
CA LEU A 13 1.49 2.82 -7.32
C LEU A 13 0.71 3.25 -8.54
N ALA A 14 1.10 4.42 -9.03
CA ALA A 14 0.51 5.00 -10.21
C ALA A 14 1.01 4.28 -11.46
N ALA A 15 0.12 3.61 -12.18
CA ALA A 15 0.39 3.22 -13.54
C ALA A 15 0.48 4.47 -14.42
N ASN A 16 1.59 4.66 -15.12
CA ASN A 16 1.64 5.65 -16.19
C ASN A 16 0.83 5.14 -17.37
N VAL A 17 -0.26 5.78 -17.65
CA VAL A 17 -1.10 5.43 -18.79
C VAL A 17 -0.50 6.04 -20.06
N ALA A 18 0.13 5.21 -20.88
CA ALA A 18 0.40 5.61 -22.25
C ALA A 18 -0.88 5.50 -23.05
N VAL A 19 -1.34 6.62 -23.52
CA VAL A 19 -2.54 6.75 -24.35
C VAL A 19 -2.20 6.42 -25.82
N ALA A 20 -1.42 5.37 -26.04
CA ALA A 20 -0.80 5.08 -27.34
C ALA A 20 -1.78 4.66 -28.44
N GLN A 21 -3.05 4.40 -28.15
CA GLN A 21 -3.99 3.82 -29.14
C GLN A 21 -5.29 4.61 -29.32
N ASN A 22 -5.36 5.85 -28.82
CA ASN A 22 -6.54 6.68 -28.99
C ASN A 22 -6.49 7.43 -30.33
N PRO A 23 -7.50 7.29 -31.23
CA PRO A 23 -7.56 8.03 -32.49
C PRO A 23 -7.52 9.54 -32.35
N ASP A 24 -8.05 10.09 -31.24
CA ASP A 24 -8.03 11.53 -30.94
C ASP A 24 -6.59 12.05 -30.68
N LEU A 25 -5.65 11.14 -30.45
CA LEU A 25 -4.24 11.41 -30.21
C LEU A 25 -3.35 10.92 -31.36
N ALA A 26 -3.96 10.42 -32.45
CA ALA A 26 -3.19 9.93 -33.59
C ALA A 26 -2.33 11.04 -34.21
N LEU A 27 -1.14 10.66 -34.62
CA LEU A 27 -0.22 11.55 -35.32
C LEU A 27 -0.71 11.83 -36.74
N SER A 28 -0.64 13.07 -37.18
CA SER A 28 -0.77 13.44 -38.57
C SER A 28 0.37 12.87 -39.43
N GLN A 29 0.22 12.84 -40.72
CA GLN A 29 1.26 12.35 -41.64
C GLN A 29 2.58 13.12 -41.42
N ALA A 30 2.54 14.46 -41.38
CA ALA A 30 3.69 15.31 -41.21
C ALA A 30 4.40 15.07 -39.84
N GLU A 31 3.61 14.88 -38.74
CA GLU A 31 4.17 14.56 -37.43
C GLU A 31 4.85 13.19 -37.42
N ARG A 32 4.27 12.19 -38.08
CA ARG A 32 4.88 10.84 -38.24
C ARG A 32 6.21 10.91 -38.95
N ASP A 33 6.24 11.54 -40.11
CA ASP A 33 7.44 11.63 -40.94
C ASP A 33 8.55 12.37 -40.20
N SER A 34 8.22 13.45 -39.50
CA SER A 34 9.17 14.19 -38.65
C SER A 34 9.70 13.35 -37.48
N LEU A 35 8.84 12.60 -36.77
CA LEU A 35 9.24 11.73 -35.69
C LEU A 35 10.10 10.57 -36.17
N LEU A 36 9.76 9.93 -37.29
CA LEU A 36 10.49 8.80 -37.85
C LEU A 36 11.88 9.20 -38.35
N ALA A 37 12.03 10.41 -38.87
CA ALA A 37 13.34 10.94 -39.32
C ALA A 37 14.34 11.09 -38.15
N HIS A 38 13.85 11.33 -36.94
CA HIS A 38 14.67 11.56 -35.75
C HIS A 38 14.52 10.46 -34.68
N TYR A 39 13.90 9.32 -34.99
CA TYR A 39 13.67 8.25 -34.06
C TYR A 39 14.88 7.34 -33.93
N HIS A 40 15.67 7.51 -32.86
CA HIS A 40 16.85 6.72 -32.55
C HIS A 40 16.71 5.88 -31.27
N ASN A 41 15.55 5.94 -30.61
CA ASN A 41 15.34 5.25 -29.34
C ASN A 41 15.35 3.72 -29.52
N ARG A 42 16.08 3.02 -28.63
CA ARG A 42 16.04 1.56 -28.54
C ARG A 42 14.72 1.05 -27.95
N PHE A 43 14.11 1.84 -27.07
CA PHE A 43 12.85 1.56 -26.42
C PHE A 43 11.80 2.61 -26.78
N PRO A 44 10.50 2.21 -26.76
CA PRO A 44 10.01 0.83 -26.63
C PRO A 44 10.40 -0.03 -27.84
N ILE A 45 10.65 -1.32 -27.61
CA ILE A 45 10.78 -2.29 -28.69
C ILE A 45 9.50 -2.20 -29.54
N TRP A 46 9.62 -2.16 -30.87
CA TRP A 46 8.56 -1.85 -31.84
C TRP A 46 8.06 -0.39 -31.83
N GLY A 47 8.75 0.52 -31.16
CA GLY A 47 8.38 1.93 -31.12
C GLY A 47 8.25 2.55 -32.50
N ARG A 48 9.24 2.31 -33.39
CA ARG A 48 9.20 2.77 -34.78
C ARG A 48 7.96 2.27 -35.52
N LYS A 49 7.64 0.96 -35.40
CA LYS A 49 6.44 0.37 -36.03
C LYS A 49 5.14 0.97 -35.49
N ALA A 50 5.12 1.33 -34.22
CA ALA A 50 3.95 1.99 -33.63
C ALA A 50 3.77 3.41 -34.17
N ILE A 51 4.86 4.19 -34.30
CA ILE A 51 4.81 5.53 -34.89
C ILE A 51 4.38 5.46 -36.38
N GLU A 52 4.89 4.49 -37.14
CA GLU A 52 4.44 4.24 -38.53
C GLU A 52 2.93 3.99 -38.63
N LYS A 53 2.32 3.39 -37.60
CA LYS A 53 0.87 3.19 -37.49
C LYS A 53 0.11 4.43 -36.94
N GLY A 54 0.82 5.52 -36.67
CA GLY A 54 0.22 6.77 -36.20
C GLY A 54 0.09 6.91 -34.69
N PHE A 55 0.69 6.01 -33.90
CA PHE A 55 0.65 6.13 -32.44
C PHE A 55 1.66 7.15 -31.93
N ASP A 56 1.20 8.07 -31.08
CA ASP A 56 2.07 9.01 -30.39
C ASP A 56 2.56 8.41 -29.07
N LEU A 57 3.82 8.01 -29.07
CA LEU A 57 4.44 7.35 -27.91
C LEU A 57 5.00 8.34 -26.92
N PRO A 58 4.91 8.07 -25.61
CA PRO A 58 5.66 8.79 -24.59
C PRO A 58 7.16 8.54 -24.73
N TYR A 59 7.97 9.40 -24.15
CA TYR A 59 9.39 9.08 -23.99
C TYR A 59 9.58 7.81 -23.17
N PRO A 60 10.57 6.96 -23.53
CA PRO A 60 10.62 5.59 -23.01
C PRO A 60 10.92 5.48 -21.52
N VAL A 61 11.75 6.35 -20.98
CA VAL A 61 12.19 6.29 -19.57
C VAL A 61 11.45 7.36 -18.77
N GLY A 62 10.98 7.01 -17.59
CA GLY A 62 10.33 7.93 -16.65
C GLY A 62 10.94 7.86 -15.27
N LEU A 63 10.99 9.00 -14.60
CA LEU A 63 11.31 9.11 -13.19
C LEU A 63 10.19 9.89 -12.51
N SER A 64 9.61 9.36 -11.45
CA SER A 64 8.52 10.02 -10.75
C SER A 64 8.67 10.03 -9.23
N VAL A 65 8.12 11.07 -8.64
CA VAL A 65 7.91 11.19 -7.19
C VAL A 65 6.44 10.99 -6.92
N ASN A 66 6.13 10.14 -5.96
CA ASN A 66 4.76 9.82 -5.58
C ASN A 66 4.56 10.04 -4.09
N GLY A 67 3.40 10.59 -3.73
CA GLY A 67 2.89 10.66 -2.37
C GLY A 67 1.54 9.96 -2.30
N VAL A 68 1.32 9.16 -1.26
CA VAL A 68 0.04 8.51 -1.00
C VAL A 68 -0.36 8.72 0.44
N TRP A 69 -1.58 9.21 0.64
CA TRP A 69 -2.30 9.21 1.91
C TRP A 69 -3.41 8.20 1.83
N ALA A 70 -3.51 7.35 2.82
CA ALA A 70 -4.57 6.36 2.86
C ALA A 70 -4.99 6.04 4.31
N SER A 71 -6.23 5.59 4.45
CA SER A 71 -6.75 5.04 5.70
C SER A 71 -7.59 3.82 5.37
N GLN A 72 -7.32 2.71 6.07
CA GLN A 72 -8.01 1.43 5.84
C GLN A 72 -8.29 0.73 7.16
N ASN A 73 -9.30 -0.13 7.15
CA ASN A 73 -9.58 -1.04 8.24
C ASN A 73 -8.81 -2.36 8.06
N ILE A 74 -8.37 -2.91 9.16
CA ILE A 74 -7.60 -4.16 9.22
C ILE A 74 -8.29 -5.12 10.15
N ASP A 75 -8.53 -6.33 9.67
CA ASP A 75 -8.98 -7.44 10.48
C ASP A 75 -7.76 -8.16 11.08
N ILE A 76 -7.78 -8.34 12.38
CA ILE A 76 -6.78 -9.13 13.11
C ILE A 76 -7.40 -10.46 13.47
N THR A 77 -6.78 -11.54 13.00
CA THR A 77 -7.21 -12.90 13.28
C THR A 77 -6.06 -13.73 13.84
N ASN A 78 -6.39 -14.86 14.47
CA ASN A 78 -5.41 -15.84 14.95
C ASN A 78 -4.30 -15.26 15.84
N LEU A 79 -4.67 -14.36 16.76
CA LEU A 79 -3.71 -13.84 17.72
C LEU A 79 -3.19 -14.97 18.62
N SER A 80 -1.88 -15.08 18.68
CA SER A 80 -1.17 -15.99 19.59
C SER A 80 -0.14 -15.21 20.36
N LEU A 81 -0.05 -15.43 21.66
CA LEU A 81 0.87 -14.74 22.56
C LEU A 81 1.77 -15.74 23.27
N SER A 82 2.99 -15.30 23.61
CA SER A 82 3.87 -15.99 24.53
C SER A 82 4.67 -15.00 25.37
N THR A 83 5.02 -15.42 26.58
CA THR A 83 5.86 -14.66 27.50
C THR A 83 7.18 -15.39 27.72
N GLY A 84 8.30 -14.77 27.35
CA GLY A 84 9.63 -15.36 27.51
C GLY A 84 9.80 -16.66 26.72
N ALA A 85 10.27 -17.72 27.38
CA ALA A 85 10.52 -19.05 26.77
C ALA A 85 9.27 -19.95 26.66
N ASN A 86 8.10 -19.47 27.07
CA ASN A 86 6.86 -20.25 26.98
C ASN A 86 6.39 -20.41 25.54
N PRO A 87 5.75 -21.55 25.20
CA PRO A 87 5.23 -21.76 23.86
C PRO A 87 4.17 -20.73 23.51
N VAL A 88 4.12 -20.38 22.22
CA VAL A 88 3.11 -19.46 21.69
C VAL A 88 1.73 -20.12 21.77
N VAL A 89 0.81 -19.50 22.48
CA VAL A 89 -0.55 -20.04 22.70
C VAL A 89 -1.58 -19.20 21.96
N PRO A 90 -2.43 -19.80 21.11
CA PRO A 90 -3.52 -19.09 20.45
C PRO A 90 -4.53 -18.56 21.47
N ILE A 91 -4.85 -17.28 21.41
CA ILE A 91 -5.87 -16.66 22.25
C ILE A 91 -7.01 -16.19 21.36
N GLN A 92 -7.96 -17.08 21.09
CA GLN A 92 -9.11 -16.81 20.22
C GLN A 92 -10.18 -15.91 20.86
N ALA A 93 -10.10 -15.70 22.16
CA ALA A 93 -11.12 -14.96 22.91
C ALA A 93 -10.85 -13.44 22.97
N ILE A 94 -9.74 -12.95 22.40
CA ILE A 94 -9.50 -11.52 22.29
C ILE A 94 -10.32 -10.96 21.14
N LYS A 95 -11.20 -10.00 21.45
CA LYS A 95 -12.00 -9.29 20.46
C LYS A 95 -11.41 -7.89 20.24
N PHE A 96 -11.03 -7.64 18.99
CA PHE A 96 -10.68 -6.31 18.53
C PHE A 96 -11.96 -5.61 18.04
N GLY A 97 -12.11 -4.35 18.39
CA GLY A 97 -13.02 -3.45 17.71
C GLY A 97 -12.42 -2.97 16.38
N ASP A 98 -12.87 -1.82 15.93
CA ASP A 98 -12.33 -1.24 14.68
C ASP A 98 -10.83 -0.96 14.82
N VAL A 99 -10.04 -1.57 13.96
CA VAL A 99 -8.60 -1.28 13.82
C VAL A 99 -8.41 -0.47 12.56
N THR A 100 -8.09 0.80 12.72
CA THR A 100 -7.88 1.72 11.59
C THR A 100 -6.41 2.05 11.44
N ALA A 101 -5.90 1.99 10.22
CA ALA A 101 -4.51 2.30 9.89
C ALA A 101 -4.42 3.47 8.90
N PRO A 102 -4.28 4.72 9.36
CA PRO A 102 -3.82 5.82 8.52
C PRO A 102 -2.35 5.63 8.12
N ILE A 103 -2.08 5.86 6.85
CA ILE A 103 -0.81 5.59 6.20
C ILE A 103 -0.42 6.78 5.33
N PHE A 104 0.84 7.16 5.42
CA PHE A 104 1.48 8.06 4.48
C PHE A 104 2.68 7.37 3.86
N THR A 105 2.81 7.46 2.53
CA THR A 105 4.01 6.97 1.83
C THR A 105 4.53 8.01 0.84
N ALA A 106 5.86 8.08 0.74
CA ALA A 106 6.55 8.83 -0.30
C ALA A 106 7.57 7.93 -0.99
N ASN A 107 7.60 7.94 -2.32
CA ASN A 107 8.52 7.11 -3.07
C ASN A 107 9.04 7.76 -4.34
N LEU A 108 10.19 7.24 -4.79
CA LEU A 108 10.71 7.42 -6.13
C LEU A 108 10.40 6.17 -6.96
N ARG A 109 10.01 6.39 -8.21
CA ARG A 109 9.75 5.33 -9.18
C ARG A 109 10.51 5.63 -10.45
N ALA A 110 11.24 4.62 -10.96
CA ALA A 110 11.82 4.62 -12.29
C ALA A 110 11.07 3.62 -13.18
N ASP A 111 10.70 4.04 -14.37
CA ASP A 111 9.93 3.22 -15.31
C ASP A 111 10.53 3.22 -16.72
N LEU A 112 10.26 2.13 -17.43
CA LEU A 112 10.65 1.93 -18.81
C LEU A 112 9.48 1.38 -19.63
N TRP A 113 9.13 2.04 -20.71
CA TRP A 113 8.29 1.45 -21.76
C TRP A 113 9.08 0.40 -22.53
N LEU A 114 8.93 -0.86 -22.13
CA LEU A 114 9.59 -1.99 -22.79
C LEU A 114 9.00 -2.25 -24.18
N LEU A 115 7.68 -2.20 -24.27
CA LEU A 115 6.90 -2.28 -25.52
C LEU A 115 5.95 -1.06 -25.58
N PRO A 116 5.39 -0.70 -26.75
CA PRO A 116 4.45 0.43 -26.86
C PRO A 116 3.25 0.36 -25.93
N PHE A 117 2.93 -0.83 -25.44
CA PHE A 117 1.78 -1.12 -24.58
C PHE A 117 2.17 -1.67 -23.20
N LEU A 118 3.47 -1.91 -22.96
CA LEU A 118 3.97 -2.52 -21.72
C LEU A 118 5.02 -1.64 -21.07
N ASN A 119 4.72 -1.14 -19.87
CA ASN A 119 5.61 -0.41 -19.00
C ASN A 119 6.05 -1.31 -17.83
N VAL A 120 7.33 -1.32 -17.52
CA VAL A 120 7.90 -2.00 -16.34
C VAL A 120 8.56 -0.96 -15.45
N TYR A 121 8.54 -1.18 -14.15
CA TYR A 121 9.08 -0.20 -13.22
C TYR A 121 9.54 -0.81 -11.90
N GLY A 122 10.49 -0.12 -11.29
CA GLY A 122 10.88 -0.30 -9.90
C GLY A 122 10.59 0.96 -9.09
N PHE A 123 10.39 0.80 -7.80
CA PHE A 123 10.13 1.90 -6.89
C PHE A 123 10.66 1.60 -5.49
N GLY A 124 10.96 2.66 -4.76
CA GLY A 124 11.37 2.55 -3.37
C GLY A 124 11.09 3.83 -2.62
N GLY A 125 10.85 3.71 -1.32
CA GLY A 125 10.48 4.88 -0.53
C GLY A 125 10.31 4.62 0.95
N LEU A 126 9.68 5.60 1.59
CA LEU A 126 9.41 5.65 3.01
C LEU A 126 7.92 5.47 3.27
N ALA A 127 7.59 4.76 4.33
CA ALA A 127 6.23 4.60 4.82
C ALA A 127 6.16 5.01 6.29
N SER A 128 5.14 5.78 6.64
CA SER A 128 4.76 6.07 8.01
C SER A 128 3.34 5.58 8.21
N VAL A 129 3.15 4.75 9.22
CA VAL A 129 1.87 4.12 9.52
C VAL A 129 1.54 4.37 10.97
N SER A 130 0.36 4.86 11.22
CA SER A 130 -0.22 4.97 12.55
C SER A 130 -1.36 3.96 12.63
N THR A 131 -1.38 3.12 13.64
CA THR A 131 -2.44 2.13 13.81
C THR A 131 -3.18 2.41 15.10
N ASP A 132 -4.47 2.69 15.00
CA ASP A 132 -5.37 2.79 16.13
C ASP A 132 -5.97 1.42 16.41
N VAL A 133 -5.66 0.86 17.56
CA VAL A 133 -6.15 -0.47 17.98
C VAL A 133 -7.10 -0.30 19.13
N ASN A 134 -8.34 -0.72 18.93
CA ASN A 134 -9.34 -0.86 19.97
C ASN A 134 -9.41 -2.33 20.37
N LEU A 135 -9.05 -2.63 21.60
CA LEU A 135 -9.34 -3.90 22.23
C LEU A 135 -10.66 -3.77 22.96
N VAL A 136 -11.60 -4.68 22.70
CA VAL A 136 -12.93 -4.65 23.33
C VAL A 136 -13.01 -5.67 24.47
N GLU A 137 -12.49 -6.85 24.30
CA GLU A 137 -12.42 -7.90 25.31
C GLU A 137 -11.00 -8.45 25.41
N PRO A 138 -10.47 -8.75 26.59
CA PRO A 138 -11.11 -8.85 27.91
C PRO A 138 -11.24 -7.53 28.65
N VAL A 139 -10.46 -6.53 28.28
CA VAL A 139 -10.47 -5.19 28.90
C VAL A 139 -10.49 -4.20 27.76
N ALA A 140 -11.44 -3.27 27.80
CA ALA A 140 -11.48 -2.19 26.81
C ALA A 140 -10.19 -1.37 26.90
N PHE A 141 -9.40 -1.42 25.84
CA PHE A 141 -8.11 -0.76 25.75
C PHE A 141 -7.93 -0.13 24.38
N HIS A 142 -7.55 1.12 24.36
CA HIS A 142 -7.26 1.86 23.14
C HIS A 142 -5.79 2.22 23.11
N THR A 143 -5.11 1.89 22.03
CA THR A 143 -3.70 2.26 21.83
C THR A 143 -3.45 2.72 20.41
N LYS A 144 -2.58 3.70 20.28
CA LYS A 144 -2.12 4.20 19.00
C LYS A 144 -0.65 3.87 18.83
N VAL A 145 -0.33 3.32 17.67
CA VAL A 145 1.02 2.85 17.38
C VAL A 145 1.54 3.45 16.10
N ASP A 146 2.62 4.19 16.22
CA ASP A 146 3.30 4.80 15.08
C ASP A 146 4.51 3.96 14.68
N GLN A 147 4.64 3.70 13.38
CA GLN A 147 5.76 2.95 12.82
C GLN A 147 6.26 3.61 11.54
N ASN A 148 7.56 3.67 11.41
CA ASN A 148 8.22 4.07 10.17
C ASN A 148 8.88 2.85 9.53
N GLY A 149 9.00 2.89 8.22
CA GLY A 149 9.63 1.82 7.46
C GLY A 149 10.06 2.27 6.08
N THR A 150 10.81 1.40 5.44
CA THR A 150 11.19 1.53 4.05
C THR A 150 10.52 0.44 3.23
N TYR A 151 10.35 0.69 1.95
CA TYR A 151 9.85 -0.32 1.05
C TYR A 151 10.50 -0.26 -0.32
N LEU A 152 10.56 -1.41 -0.95
CA LEU A 152 10.97 -1.58 -2.34
C LEU A 152 9.89 -2.37 -3.07
N GLY A 153 9.80 -2.17 -4.38
CA GLY A 153 8.85 -2.93 -5.17
C GLY A 153 9.13 -2.87 -6.66
N LEU A 154 8.44 -3.75 -7.34
CA LEU A 154 8.44 -3.86 -8.79
C LEU A 154 7.00 -3.90 -9.30
N GLY A 155 6.81 -3.46 -10.53
CA GLY A 155 5.48 -3.54 -11.13
C GLY A 155 5.53 -3.50 -12.64
N THR A 156 4.37 -3.76 -13.21
CA THR A 156 4.16 -3.68 -14.65
C THR A 156 2.76 -3.14 -14.96
N THR A 157 2.67 -2.36 -16.01
CA THR A 157 1.41 -1.85 -16.54
C THR A 157 1.27 -2.22 -18.01
N ALA A 158 0.21 -2.93 -18.36
CA ALA A 158 -0.18 -3.17 -19.74
C ALA A 158 -1.33 -2.22 -20.11
N THR A 159 -1.24 -1.58 -21.28
CA THR A 159 -2.27 -0.64 -21.76
C THR A 159 -2.72 -0.99 -23.15
N MET A 160 -4.00 -0.78 -23.41
CA MET A 160 -4.59 -0.93 -24.74
C MET A 160 -5.60 0.17 -25.03
N GLY A 161 -5.67 0.60 -26.28
CA GLY A 161 -6.68 1.53 -26.76
C GLY A 161 -7.95 0.80 -27.22
N ILE A 162 -9.08 1.39 -26.91
CA ILE A 162 -10.40 0.93 -27.35
C ILE A 162 -11.14 2.14 -27.91
N LYS A 163 -11.05 2.36 -29.21
CA LYS A 163 -11.56 3.57 -29.88
C LYS A 163 -10.98 4.84 -29.26
N HIS A 164 -11.82 5.71 -28.71
CA HIS A 164 -11.43 6.97 -28.04
C HIS A 164 -11.01 6.78 -26.59
N ASN A 165 -11.11 5.57 -26.06
CA ASN A 165 -10.81 5.25 -24.67
C ASN A 165 -9.56 4.36 -24.57
N TRP A 166 -9.07 4.18 -23.37
CA TRP A 166 -8.00 3.27 -23.06
C TRP A 166 -8.35 2.40 -21.85
N LEU A 167 -7.75 1.23 -21.81
CA LEU A 167 -7.80 0.30 -20.69
C LEU A 167 -6.38 0.03 -20.23
N ALA A 168 -6.16 0.00 -18.92
CA ALA A 168 -4.89 -0.33 -18.32
C ALA A 168 -5.05 -1.38 -17.23
N PHE A 169 -4.15 -2.35 -17.23
CA PHE A 169 -3.98 -3.36 -16.20
C PHE A 169 -2.64 -3.12 -15.52
N ASP A 170 -2.63 -3.18 -14.21
CA ASP A 170 -1.42 -2.89 -13.44
C ASP A 170 -1.28 -3.92 -12.32
N VAL A 171 -0.06 -4.43 -12.15
CA VAL A 171 0.29 -5.36 -11.08
C VAL A 171 1.54 -4.87 -10.38
N ASN A 172 1.50 -4.85 -9.06
CA ASN A 172 2.60 -4.43 -8.21
C ASN A 172 2.89 -5.47 -7.14
N TRP A 173 4.18 -5.66 -6.87
CA TRP A 173 4.70 -6.38 -5.73
C TRP A 173 5.59 -5.47 -4.91
N ALA A 174 5.37 -5.46 -3.62
CA ALA A 174 6.14 -4.64 -2.70
C ALA A 174 6.52 -5.40 -1.45
N TRP A 175 7.67 -5.07 -0.93
CA TRP A 175 8.24 -5.58 0.31
C TRP A 175 8.51 -4.40 1.22
N THR A 176 7.81 -4.36 2.35
CA THR A 176 7.93 -3.28 3.33
C THR A 176 8.60 -3.80 4.59
N GLN A 177 9.72 -3.19 4.93
CA GLN A 177 10.43 -3.45 6.18
C GLN A 177 10.16 -2.30 7.14
N THR A 178 9.62 -2.62 8.31
CA THR A 178 9.46 -1.68 9.42
C THR A 178 10.46 -2.02 10.51
N GLU A 179 10.77 -1.04 11.36
CA GLU A 179 11.74 -1.21 12.45
C GLU A 179 11.39 -2.34 13.43
N LYS A 180 10.13 -2.76 13.44
CA LYS A 180 9.55 -3.60 14.48
C LYS A 180 9.07 -4.97 14.00
N LEU A 181 9.24 -5.26 12.72
CA LEU A 181 8.89 -6.54 12.14
C LEU A 181 10.16 -7.34 11.80
N SER A 182 10.19 -8.58 12.23
CA SER A 182 11.29 -9.51 11.92
C SER A 182 11.35 -9.89 10.44
N GLU A 183 10.22 -9.83 9.75
CA GLU A 183 10.10 -10.18 8.32
C GLU A 183 9.39 -9.06 7.55
N PRO A 184 9.78 -8.80 6.29
CA PRO A 184 9.12 -7.79 5.47
C PRO A 184 7.68 -8.18 5.14
N VAL A 185 6.77 -7.22 5.24
CA VAL A 185 5.39 -7.38 4.78
C VAL A 185 5.36 -7.39 3.26
N ARG A 186 4.78 -8.43 2.69
CA ARG A 186 4.60 -8.57 1.24
C ARG A 186 3.21 -8.07 0.86
N THR A 187 3.17 -7.11 -0.04
CA THR A 187 1.92 -6.56 -0.58
C THR A 187 1.86 -6.83 -2.07
N ARG A 188 0.69 -7.28 -2.54
CA ARG A 188 0.39 -7.39 -3.96
C ARG A 188 -0.82 -6.53 -4.26
N ILE A 189 -0.70 -5.72 -5.34
CA ILE A 189 -1.79 -4.87 -5.80
C ILE A 189 -2.03 -5.19 -7.27
N PHE A 190 -3.28 -5.46 -7.59
CA PHE A 190 -3.80 -5.54 -8.95
C PHE A 190 -4.77 -4.37 -9.16
N SER A 191 -4.70 -3.72 -10.32
CA SER A 191 -5.68 -2.70 -10.66
C SER A 191 -6.04 -2.69 -12.14
N ILE A 192 -7.25 -2.26 -12.41
CA ILE A 192 -7.79 -2.03 -13.74
C ILE A 192 -8.30 -0.58 -13.81
N ARG A 193 -8.00 0.10 -14.91
CA ARG A 193 -8.45 1.48 -15.14
C ARG A 193 -9.00 1.59 -16.56
N PHE A 194 -10.12 2.28 -16.69
CA PHE A 194 -10.73 2.61 -17.97
C PHE A 194 -10.89 4.13 -18.04
N GLY A 195 -10.39 4.74 -19.10
CA GLY A 195 -10.36 6.19 -19.21
C GLY A 195 -10.35 6.71 -20.64
N ARG A 196 -10.37 8.01 -20.72
CA ARG A 196 -10.24 8.76 -21.95
C ARG A 196 -9.18 9.84 -21.80
N ALA A 197 -8.42 10.08 -22.86
CA ALA A 197 -7.49 11.19 -22.93
C ALA A 197 -7.82 12.08 -24.12
N GLN A 198 -7.61 13.37 -23.94
CA GLN A 198 -7.85 14.39 -24.94
C GLN A 198 -6.59 15.24 -25.13
N LYS A 199 -6.27 15.57 -26.38
CA LYS A 199 -5.28 16.58 -26.72
C LYS A 199 -5.90 17.94 -26.48
N LEU A 200 -5.18 18.78 -25.77
CA LEU A 200 -5.53 20.20 -25.55
C LEU A 200 -4.75 21.08 -26.53
N LYS A 201 -4.34 22.26 -26.11
CA LYS A 201 -3.51 23.15 -26.96
C LYS A 201 -2.07 22.67 -27.02
N GLY A 202 -1.49 22.67 -28.22
CA GLY A 202 -0.09 22.27 -28.44
C GLY A 202 0.16 20.81 -28.09
N THR A 203 1.11 20.56 -27.18
CA THR A 203 1.49 19.21 -26.74
C THR A 203 0.79 18.76 -25.45
N GLN A 204 -0.10 19.59 -24.91
CA GLN A 204 -0.79 19.33 -23.65
C GLN A 204 -1.86 18.24 -23.82
N ARG A 205 -2.03 17.41 -22.78
CA ARG A 205 -3.04 16.34 -22.72
C ARG A 205 -3.68 16.29 -21.34
N LEU A 206 -4.96 15.95 -21.34
CA LEU A 206 -5.71 15.64 -20.12
C LEU A 206 -6.26 14.22 -20.27
N ALA A 207 -6.03 13.38 -19.29
CA ALA A 207 -6.66 12.07 -19.19
C ALA A 207 -7.50 11.98 -17.93
N LEU A 208 -8.69 11.37 -18.05
CA LEU A 208 -9.59 11.07 -16.95
C LEU A 208 -9.91 9.58 -16.98
N TRP A 209 -10.08 8.97 -15.81
CA TRP A 209 -10.42 7.56 -15.71
C TRP A 209 -11.20 7.22 -14.44
N VAL A 210 -11.84 6.07 -14.50
CA VAL A 210 -12.36 5.33 -13.37
C VAL A 210 -11.64 3.99 -13.31
N GLY A 211 -11.60 3.37 -12.16
CA GLY A 211 -10.94 2.08 -12.01
C GLY A 211 -11.28 1.37 -10.72
N ALA A 212 -10.73 0.17 -10.59
CA ALA A 212 -10.78 -0.62 -9.38
C ALA A 212 -9.40 -1.18 -9.08
N MET A 213 -9.10 -1.37 -7.80
CA MET A 213 -7.88 -2.04 -7.37
C MET A 213 -8.18 -3.05 -6.27
N LYS A 214 -7.43 -4.14 -6.28
CA LYS A 214 -7.42 -5.16 -5.24
C LYS A 214 -6.06 -5.18 -4.58
N GLN A 215 -6.04 -5.09 -3.26
CA GLN A 215 -4.85 -5.23 -2.45
C GLN A 215 -4.89 -6.54 -1.67
N THR A 216 -3.78 -7.26 -1.67
CA THR A 216 -3.59 -8.46 -0.85
C THR A 216 -2.32 -8.28 -0.03
N LEU A 217 -2.43 -8.47 1.26
CA LEU A 217 -1.31 -8.49 2.20
C LEU A 217 -0.95 -9.93 2.53
N ASN A 218 0.32 -10.20 2.76
CA ASN A 218 0.71 -11.46 3.40
C ASN A 218 0.36 -11.38 4.88
N SER A 219 -0.45 -12.31 5.35
CA SER A 219 -1.24 -12.14 6.57
C SER A 219 -0.47 -12.36 7.87
N THR A 220 0.63 -13.12 7.83
CA THR A 220 1.32 -13.54 9.07
C THR A 220 2.33 -12.50 9.51
N THR A 221 2.21 -12.03 10.76
CA THR A 221 3.15 -11.11 11.38
C THR A 221 3.62 -11.64 12.73
N LYS A 222 4.93 -11.65 12.92
CA LYS A 222 5.60 -11.99 14.18
C LYS A 222 6.32 -10.76 14.71
N GLY A 223 6.25 -10.54 16.00
CA GLY A 223 6.94 -9.44 16.65
C GLY A 223 6.99 -9.63 18.16
N SER A 224 7.65 -8.71 18.84
CA SER A 224 7.70 -8.63 20.29
C SER A 224 7.26 -7.25 20.75
N ILE A 225 6.61 -7.20 21.89
CA ILE A 225 6.17 -5.96 22.54
C ILE A 225 6.71 -5.97 23.95
N ASP A 226 7.39 -4.89 24.35
CA ASP A 226 7.74 -4.67 25.75
C ASP A 226 6.53 -4.10 26.48
N LEU A 227 6.08 -4.81 27.51
CA LEU A 227 4.84 -4.50 28.21
C LEU A 227 4.89 -3.13 28.88
N SER A 228 6.08 -2.69 29.29
CA SER A 228 6.32 -1.34 29.81
C SER A 228 5.93 -0.23 28.83
N GLU A 229 6.13 -0.45 27.53
CA GLU A 229 5.78 0.53 26.50
C GLU A 229 4.25 0.62 26.27
N VAL A 230 3.54 -0.49 26.41
CA VAL A 230 2.08 -0.53 26.26
C VAL A 230 1.39 0.28 27.35
N ILE A 231 1.89 0.17 28.59
CA ILE A 231 1.29 0.81 29.77
C ILE A 231 1.71 2.28 29.89
N SER A 232 2.95 2.60 29.55
CA SER A 232 3.46 3.98 29.62
C SER A 232 2.82 4.93 28.61
N GLY A 233 2.19 4.42 27.57
CA GLY A 233 1.61 5.19 26.49
C GLY A 233 0.23 5.79 26.73
N GLY A 234 -0.24 5.79 27.94
CA GLY A 234 -1.47 6.49 28.30
C GLY A 234 -2.75 5.79 27.82
N GLY A 235 -2.72 4.47 27.67
CA GLY A 235 -3.92 3.70 27.56
C GLY A 235 -4.78 3.93 28.82
N SER A 236 -5.94 4.55 28.69
CA SER A 236 -6.98 4.57 29.73
C SER A 236 -7.49 3.15 29.92
N GLY A 237 -6.60 2.25 30.40
CA GLY A 237 -6.96 0.91 30.80
C GLY A 237 -7.51 0.98 32.21
N GLY A 238 -8.78 0.64 32.39
CA GLY A 238 -9.26 0.20 33.68
C GLY A 238 -8.29 -0.88 34.17
N GLY A 239 -7.81 -0.77 35.41
CA GLY A 239 -6.83 -1.72 35.98
C GLY A 239 -7.28 -3.15 35.68
N LEU A 240 -6.32 -4.07 35.71
CA LEU A 240 -6.58 -5.53 35.65
C LEU A 240 -7.45 -5.94 36.87
N GLY A 241 -8.65 -5.38 36.90
CA GLY A 241 -9.63 -5.75 37.93
C GLY A 241 -9.89 -7.25 37.86
N ASP A 242 -10.93 -7.71 38.44
CA ASP A 242 -11.32 -9.11 38.61
C ASP A 242 -11.50 -9.90 37.28
N TYR A 243 -10.48 -9.78 36.36
CA TYR A 243 -10.50 -10.39 35.03
C TYR A 243 -10.68 -11.90 35.08
N GLN A 244 -10.24 -12.54 36.19
CA GLN A 244 -10.36 -13.98 36.39
C GLN A 244 -11.82 -14.40 36.54
N ASN A 245 -12.72 -13.52 36.99
CA ASN A 245 -14.13 -13.76 37.10
C ASN A 245 -14.95 -13.43 35.84
N SER A 246 -14.27 -12.90 34.80
CA SER A 246 -14.95 -12.61 33.53
C SER A 246 -15.31 -13.89 32.77
N GLU A 247 -16.44 -13.89 32.07
CA GLU A 247 -16.84 -15.01 31.19
C GLU A 247 -15.74 -15.31 30.16
N TRP A 248 -15.05 -14.26 29.69
CA TRP A 248 -13.92 -14.39 28.80
C TRP A 248 -12.79 -15.27 29.37
N TYR A 249 -12.33 -15.00 30.58
CA TYR A 249 -11.28 -15.76 31.24
C TYR A 249 -11.73 -17.20 31.53
N GLN A 250 -12.97 -17.38 31.95
CA GLN A 250 -13.51 -18.69 32.24
C GLN A 250 -13.57 -19.59 30.98
N GLY A 251 -13.77 -19.00 29.80
CA GLY A 251 -13.77 -19.71 28.51
C GLY A 251 -12.36 -20.09 27.99
N LEU A 252 -11.29 -19.64 28.66
CA LEU A 252 -9.92 -19.95 28.25
C LEU A 252 -9.51 -21.37 28.66
N THR A 253 -8.67 -22.01 27.84
CA THR A 253 -7.99 -23.25 28.20
C THR A 253 -6.97 -23.04 29.30
N PRO A 254 -6.55 -24.09 30.05
CA PRO A 254 -5.54 -23.96 31.10
C PRO A 254 -4.23 -23.31 30.62
N ALA A 255 -3.78 -23.63 29.42
CA ALA A 255 -2.58 -23.04 28.83
C ALA A 255 -2.75 -21.54 28.53
N GLN A 256 -3.91 -21.13 28.04
CA GLN A 256 -4.24 -19.73 27.81
C GLN A 256 -4.36 -18.94 29.13
N LYS A 257 -5.00 -19.53 30.15
CA LYS A 257 -5.07 -18.96 31.50
C LYS A 257 -3.68 -18.73 32.06
N ALA A 258 -2.77 -19.69 31.95
CA ALA A 258 -1.39 -19.55 32.43
C ALA A 258 -0.64 -18.39 31.76
N VAL A 259 -0.84 -18.13 30.47
CA VAL A 259 -0.26 -17.00 29.76
C VAL A 259 -0.84 -15.67 30.24
N VAL A 260 -2.16 -15.59 30.37
CA VAL A 260 -2.87 -14.40 30.85
C VAL A 260 -2.49 -14.08 32.29
N ASP A 261 -2.46 -15.08 33.17
CA ASP A 261 -2.07 -14.92 34.57
C ASP A 261 -0.59 -14.50 34.68
N GLY A 262 0.28 -15.06 33.87
CA GLY A 262 1.69 -14.67 33.82
C GLY A 262 1.88 -13.20 33.39
N ILE A 263 1.08 -12.71 32.45
CA ILE A 263 1.08 -11.30 32.07
C ILE A 263 0.53 -10.44 33.21
N ALA A 264 -0.62 -10.83 33.79
CA ALA A 264 -1.27 -10.11 34.87
C ALA A 264 -0.41 -9.98 36.13
N GLN A 265 0.25 -11.08 36.54
CA GLN A 265 1.15 -11.06 37.70
C GLN A 265 2.35 -10.11 37.51
N ARG A 266 2.92 -10.08 36.31
CA ARG A 266 4.03 -9.17 36.01
C ARG A 266 3.58 -7.71 35.98
N LEU A 267 2.36 -7.46 35.48
CA LEU A 267 1.73 -6.13 35.52
C LEU A 267 1.49 -5.65 36.97
N GLN A 268 1.08 -6.56 37.87
CA GLN A 268 0.79 -6.23 39.26
C GLN A 268 2.08 -6.00 40.08
N ASN A 269 3.17 -6.68 39.77
CA ASN A 269 4.42 -6.58 40.51
C ASN A 269 5.28 -5.37 40.11
N ALA A 270 4.79 -4.49 39.25
CA ALA A 270 5.42 -3.25 38.78
C ALA A 270 6.84 -3.39 38.17
N ASP A 271 7.30 -4.61 37.94
CA ASP A 271 8.58 -4.89 37.28
C ASP A 271 8.33 -5.08 35.76
N LEU A 272 7.95 -3.97 35.11
CA LEU A 272 7.54 -3.95 33.72
C LEU A 272 8.70 -3.82 32.74
N SER A 273 9.91 -3.57 33.26
CA SER A 273 11.07 -3.20 32.45
C SER A 273 11.61 -4.34 31.58
N ASP A 274 11.31 -5.60 31.95
CA ASP A 274 11.86 -6.81 31.30
C ASP A 274 10.81 -7.76 30.74
N VAL A 275 9.55 -7.35 30.66
CA VAL A 275 8.48 -8.23 30.15
C VAL A 275 8.24 -8.02 28.67
N THR A 276 8.89 -8.85 27.88
CA THR A 276 8.64 -8.93 26.43
C THR A 276 7.54 -9.95 26.15
N VAL A 277 6.47 -9.53 25.52
CA VAL A 277 5.41 -10.41 25.01
C VAL A 277 5.64 -10.62 23.52
N ASN A 278 5.92 -11.87 23.15
CA ASN A 278 5.98 -12.25 21.75
C ASN A 278 4.56 -12.49 21.23
N TYR A 279 4.27 -11.95 20.07
CA TYR A 279 2.98 -12.17 19.42
C TYR A 279 3.14 -12.72 18.01
N HIS A 280 2.17 -13.51 17.63
CA HIS A 280 1.99 -14.00 16.27
C HIS A 280 0.53 -13.79 15.91
N LEU A 281 0.28 -13.08 14.83
CA LEU A 281 -1.09 -12.82 14.40
C LEU A 281 -1.19 -12.77 12.87
N ASP A 282 -2.38 -13.10 12.40
CA ASP A 282 -2.74 -12.95 11.00
C ASP A 282 -3.52 -11.66 10.80
N LYS A 283 -3.23 -10.98 9.71
CA LYS A 283 -3.90 -9.75 9.30
C LYS A 283 -4.42 -9.87 7.89
N ALA A 284 -5.58 -9.29 7.70
CA ALA A 284 -6.12 -9.08 6.38
C ALA A 284 -6.62 -7.63 6.25
N VAL A 285 -6.67 -7.15 5.04
CA VAL A 285 -7.43 -5.93 4.74
C VAL A 285 -8.90 -6.32 4.78
N THR A 286 -9.70 -5.63 5.59
CA THR A 286 -11.14 -5.90 5.71
C THR A 286 -11.82 -5.82 4.34
N ASP A 287 -11.52 -4.76 3.58
CA ASP A 287 -12.00 -4.57 2.21
C ASP A 287 -10.83 -4.57 1.24
N PRO A 288 -10.56 -5.70 0.55
CA PRO A 288 -9.45 -5.78 -0.40
C PRO A 288 -9.66 -4.96 -1.67
N TRP A 289 -10.91 -4.66 -2.03
CA TRP A 289 -11.25 -3.89 -3.20
C TRP A 289 -11.41 -2.41 -2.90
N ASN A 290 -10.99 -1.56 -3.83
CA ASN A 290 -11.17 -0.12 -3.78
C ASN A 290 -11.52 0.43 -5.16
N MET A 291 -12.43 1.39 -5.22
CA MET A 291 -12.74 2.12 -6.45
C MET A 291 -11.81 3.31 -6.59
N LEU A 292 -11.45 3.63 -7.81
CA LEU A 292 -10.54 4.70 -8.17
C LEU A 292 -11.20 5.66 -9.15
N VAL A 293 -10.94 6.93 -8.97
CA VAL A 293 -11.17 7.96 -9.99
C VAL A 293 -9.85 8.71 -10.15
N GLY A 294 -9.51 9.12 -11.34
CA GLY A 294 -8.25 9.82 -11.49
C GLY A 294 -8.21 10.76 -12.67
N ALA A 295 -7.24 11.67 -12.59
CA ALA A 295 -6.89 12.61 -13.64
C ALA A 295 -5.38 12.71 -13.77
N SER A 296 -4.90 12.88 -15.00
CA SER A 296 -3.52 13.28 -15.26
C SER A 296 -3.47 14.40 -16.28
N TYR A 297 -2.53 15.28 -16.07
CA TYR A 297 -2.26 16.39 -16.95
C TYR A 297 -0.81 16.35 -17.43
N GLU A 298 -0.60 16.35 -18.74
CA GLU A 298 0.69 16.43 -19.39
C GLU A 298 0.88 17.86 -19.93
N TRP A 299 1.85 18.59 -19.38
CA TRP A 299 2.24 19.92 -19.92
C TRP A 299 2.95 19.78 -21.27
N ASN A 300 3.73 18.74 -21.38
CA ASN A 300 4.49 18.38 -22.58
C ASN A 300 4.91 16.90 -22.49
N LYS A 301 5.65 16.37 -23.48
CA LYS A 301 6.13 14.97 -23.48
C LYS A 301 7.06 14.61 -22.30
N ARG A 302 7.54 15.60 -21.53
CA ARG A 302 8.45 15.39 -20.40
C ARG A 302 7.74 15.43 -19.05
N TRP A 303 6.85 16.39 -18.83
CA TRP A 303 6.25 16.62 -17.54
C TRP A 303 4.79 16.22 -17.48
N GLN A 304 4.47 15.44 -16.49
CA GLN A 304 3.12 14.98 -16.21
C GLN A 304 2.85 15.06 -14.70
N ALA A 305 1.66 15.50 -14.31
CA ALA A 305 1.14 15.31 -12.96
C ALA A 305 -0.10 14.41 -13.00
N ARG A 306 -0.35 13.73 -11.89
CA ARG A 306 -1.48 12.83 -11.70
C ARG A 306 -2.01 12.94 -10.29
N VAL A 307 -3.35 12.84 -10.17
CA VAL A 307 -4.06 12.66 -8.92
C VAL A 307 -5.05 11.51 -9.05
N GLU A 308 -5.13 10.65 -8.02
CA GLU A 308 -6.02 9.51 -8.03
C GLU A 308 -6.58 9.26 -6.62
N PRO A 309 -7.74 9.82 -6.29
CA PRO A 309 -8.51 9.40 -5.13
C PRO A 309 -9.06 8.00 -5.29
N GLY A 310 -9.19 7.30 -4.16
CA GLY A 310 -9.82 6.00 -4.03
C GLY A 310 -10.77 5.98 -2.85
N PHE A 311 -11.85 5.22 -2.96
CA PHE A 311 -12.96 5.17 -2.01
C PHE A 311 -13.67 3.81 -2.06
N ILE A 312 -14.55 3.54 -1.12
CA ILE A 312 -15.31 2.32 -0.82
C ILE A 312 -14.57 1.46 0.20
N GLY A 313 -13.58 0.63 -0.17
CA GLY A 313 -12.89 -0.23 0.79
C GLY A 313 -11.86 0.50 1.64
N ARG A 314 -11.30 1.60 1.11
CA ARG A 314 -10.40 2.50 1.85
C ARG A 314 -10.45 3.90 1.27
N LYS A 315 -10.19 4.87 2.11
CA LYS A 315 -9.99 6.25 1.68
C LYS A 315 -8.52 6.44 1.33
N GLN A 316 -8.23 6.87 0.12
CA GLN A 316 -6.85 7.15 -0.30
C GLN A 316 -6.80 8.31 -1.27
N VAL A 317 -5.66 8.97 -1.34
CA VAL A 317 -5.31 9.91 -2.40
C VAL A 317 -3.86 9.68 -2.80
N LEU A 318 -3.65 9.47 -4.08
CA LEU A 318 -2.33 9.40 -4.69
C LEU A 318 -2.09 10.69 -5.49
N VAL A 319 -0.90 11.27 -5.30
CA VAL A 319 -0.39 12.37 -6.10
C VAL A 319 0.96 11.96 -6.68
N GLN A 320 1.17 12.25 -7.96
CA GLN A 320 2.40 11.91 -8.68
C GLN A 320 2.84 13.08 -9.55
N VAL A 321 4.15 13.32 -9.59
CA VAL A 321 4.81 14.12 -10.63
C VAL A 321 5.82 13.24 -11.34
N ASN A 322 5.77 13.21 -12.65
CA ASN A 322 6.61 12.36 -13.49
C ASN A 322 7.38 13.21 -14.51
N TYR A 323 8.66 12.89 -14.68
CA TYR A 323 9.51 13.42 -15.73
C TYR A 323 9.97 12.30 -16.65
N ARG A 324 9.88 12.51 -17.97
CA ARG A 324 10.24 11.51 -18.97
C ARG A 324 11.42 11.94 -19.82
N PHE A 325 12.27 10.97 -20.11
CA PHE A 325 13.49 11.13 -20.88
C PHE A 325 13.33 10.49 -22.26
N ASN A 326 13.91 11.19 -23.24
CA ASN A 326 14.18 10.60 -24.54
C ASN A 326 15.57 9.95 -24.46
N TRP A 327 15.67 8.66 -24.75
CA TRP A 327 16.91 7.91 -24.63
C TRP A 327 17.16 7.03 -25.85
#